data_dc6cf745fb4d8ae5d177085c1ce6b90d
#
_entry.id   dc6cf745fb4d8ae5d177085c1ce6b90d
#
_cell.length_a   1.000
_cell.length_b   1.000
_cell.length_c   1.000
_cell.angle_alpha   90.00
_cell.angle_beta   90.00
_cell.angle_gamma   90.00
#
_symmetry.space_group_name_H-M   'P 1'
#
loop_
_entity.id
_entity.type
_entity.pdbx_description
1 polymer ?
#
loop_
_entity_poly.entity_id
_entity_poly.type
_entity_poly.pdbx_seq_one_letter_code
_entity_poly.pdbx_strand_id
1 'polypeptide(L)'
;MAPLVLGRLNVVTSGEAGSDVTAVLLHGWTMDLTTWDRVAAALPGRVVRYDVRGHGRSAAGTGTIAELADDLAAVLGECVPAGRVVLAGHSLGGMTIMALAEQRPELFDRVSGVALIATSCGDLPAQSAVEKLAGRWLGGRPEVGFGRVLAPGLRVTFGHRPRWADVRAAAAMAGNTTGAAFAGIREELTLHQRREALAVLSDVPTVVMAGSWDVLTPMRHARVLAEALPSAEFVIYPKAGHMLPLERSEDVARRIAALM
;
A
#
# COMPACT_ATOMS: atom_id res chain seq x y z
N MET A 1 -18.80 19.66 -11.20
CA MET A 1 -17.52 19.55 -10.49
C MET A 1 -17.74 18.69 -9.27
N ALA A 2 -17.22 17.47 -9.25
CA ALA A 2 -17.19 16.66 -8.03
C ALA A 2 -16.34 17.41 -6.99
N PRO A 3 -16.75 17.45 -5.71
CA PRO A 3 -15.97 18.11 -4.69
C PRO A 3 -14.62 17.41 -4.57
N LEU A 4 -13.55 18.19 -4.57
CA LEU A 4 -12.16 17.82 -4.40
C LEU A 4 -12.02 16.65 -3.43
N VAL A 5 -11.63 15.48 -3.94
CA VAL A 5 -11.27 14.30 -3.13
C VAL A 5 -10.12 14.67 -2.20
N LEU A 6 -9.24 15.59 -2.63
CA LEU A 6 -8.17 16.18 -1.81
C LEU A 6 -8.68 16.89 -0.54
N GLY A 7 -9.94 17.34 -0.46
CA GLY A 7 -10.52 17.83 0.80
C GLY A 7 -10.69 16.75 1.88
N ARG A 8 -10.55 15.47 1.52
CA ARG A 8 -10.69 14.30 2.40
C ARG A 8 -9.41 13.52 2.62
N LEU A 9 -8.47 13.59 1.69
CA LEU A 9 -7.20 12.86 1.75
C LEU A 9 -6.04 13.81 2.07
N ASN A 10 -5.18 13.38 2.98
CA ASN A 10 -3.93 14.05 3.24
C ASN A 10 -2.91 13.60 2.17
N VAL A 11 -2.57 14.51 1.26
CA VAL A 11 -1.65 14.24 0.15
C VAL A 11 -0.40 15.10 0.33
N VAL A 12 0.78 14.49 0.14
CA VAL A 12 2.08 15.15 0.17
C VAL A 12 2.80 14.92 -1.15
N THR A 13 3.20 16.01 -1.78
CA THR A 13 4.03 16.00 -2.98
C THR A 13 5.43 16.47 -2.62
N SER A 14 6.45 15.79 -3.15
CA SER A 14 7.86 16.14 -2.97
C SER A 14 8.63 15.92 -4.29
N GLY A 15 9.87 16.40 -4.34
CA GLY A 15 10.73 16.26 -5.51
C GLY A 15 10.47 17.32 -6.58
N GLU A 16 10.93 17.07 -7.80
CA GLU A 16 11.00 18.04 -8.89
C GLU A 16 9.66 18.22 -9.59
N ALA A 17 9.10 19.44 -9.58
CA ALA A 17 7.76 19.74 -10.10
C ALA A 17 7.59 19.55 -11.61
N GLY A 18 8.65 19.55 -12.40
CA GLY A 18 8.63 19.42 -13.87
C GLY A 18 9.02 18.03 -14.38
N SER A 19 9.07 17.02 -13.50
CA SER A 19 9.45 15.67 -13.92
C SER A 19 8.43 15.04 -14.86
N ASP A 20 8.91 14.42 -15.94
CA ASP A 20 8.09 13.69 -16.91
C ASP A 20 7.43 12.44 -16.32
N VAL A 21 7.97 11.93 -15.22
CA VAL A 21 7.47 10.75 -14.48
C VAL A 21 7.21 11.12 -13.03
N THR A 22 6.06 10.72 -12.51
CA THR A 22 5.71 10.87 -11.10
C THR A 22 5.54 9.50 -10.44
N ALA A 23 6.24 9.26 -9.33
CA ALA A 23 5.97 8.09 -8.49
C ALA A 23 4.80 8.37 -7.54
N VAL A 24 3.80 7.50 -7.52
CA VAL A 24 2.67 7.55 -6.58
C VAL A 24 2.77 6.36 -5.63
N LEU A 25 2.92 6.63 -4.33
CA LEU A 25 3.23 5.63 -3.31
C LEU A 25 2.04 5.41 -2.38
N LEU A 26 1.57 4.17 -2.30
CA LEU A 26 0.41 3.74 -1.53
C LEU A 26 0.83 2.88 -0.34
N HIS A 27 0.49 3.30 0.88
CA HIS A 27 0.84 2.57 2.10
C HIS A 27 -0.09 1.38 2.36
N GLY A 28 0.30 0.53 3.32
CA GLY A 28 -0.45 -0.64 3.76
C GLY A 28 -1.50 -0.33 4.85
N TRP A 29 -2.34 -1.32 5.13
CA TRP A 29 -3.29 -1.25 6.24
C TRP A 29 -2.59 -0.94 7.56
N THR A 30 -3.19 -0.09 8.38
CA THR A 30 -2.66 0.44 9.65
C THR A 30 -1.39 1.30 9.54
N MET A 31 -0.98 1.64 8.34
CA MET A 31 0.16 2.55 8.09
C MET A 31 -0.34 3.95 7.71
N ASP A 32 0.56 4.85 7.42
CA ASP A 32 0.30 6.15 6.82
C ASP A 32 1.41 6.50 5.80
N LEU A 33 1.31 7.66 5.17
CA LEU A 33 2.25 8.09 4.12
C LEU A 33 3.70 8.18 4.59
N THR A 34 3.96 8.28 5.91
CA THR A 34 5.32 8.34 6.46
C THR A 34 6.07 7.01 6.35
N THR A 35 5.37 5.90 6.09
CA THR A 35 5.97 4.61 5.70
C THR A 35 6.97 4.79 4.57
N TRP A 36 6.71 5.75 3.68
CA TRP A 36 7.46 6.01 2.48
C TRP A 36 8.55 7.09 2.60
N ASP A 37 8.72 7.73 3.77
CA ASP A 37 9.62 8.89 3.92
C ASP A 37 11.03 8.62 3.40
N ARG A 38 11.64 7.50 3.79
CA ARG A 38 12.99 7.13 3.35
C ARG A 38 13.05 6.75 1.87
N VAL A 39 12.02 6.07 1.38
CA VAL A 39 11.93 5.70 -0.04
C VAL A 39 11.76 6.96 -0.88
N ALA A 40 10.81 7.82 -0.54
CA ALA A 40 10.52 9.04 -1.26
C ALA A 40 11.71 10.02 -1.31
N ALA A 41 12.50 10.09 -0.22
CA ALA A 41 13.70 10.92 -0.17
C ALA A 41 14.83 10.43 -1.09
N ALA A 42 14.80 9.15 -1.48
CA ALA A 42 15.80 8.53 -2.35
C ALA A 42 15.35 8.40 -3.81
N LEU A 43 14.09 8.72 -4.13
CA LEU A 43 13.58 8.67 -5.50
C LEU A 43 13.96 9.92 -6.28
N PRO A 44 14.31 9.76 -7.56
CA PRO A 44 14.46 10.89 -8.47
C PRO A 44 13.08 11.44 -8.86
N GLY A 45 13.03 12.71 -9.26
CA GLY A 45 11.83 13.32 -9.84
C GLY A 45 10.73 13.58 -8.82
N ARG A 46 9.49 13.59 -9.31
CA ARG A 46 8.32 13.95 -8.53
C ARG A 46 7.73 12.73 -7.82
N VAL A 47 7.37 12.89 -6.55
CA VAL A 47 6.77 11.84 -5.73
C VAL A 47 5.49 12.36 -5.08
N VAL A 48 4.40 11.61 -5.20
CA VAL A 48 3.11 11.84 -4.54
C VAL A 48 2.86 10.69 -3.56
N ARG A 49 2.51 11.03 -2.34
CA ARG A 49 2.14 10.08 -1.27
C ARG A 49 0.86 10.59 -0.62
N TYR A 50 0.00 9.70 -0.21
CA TYR A 50 -1.21 10.08 0.51
C TYR A 50 -1.58 9.08 1.59
N ASP A 51 -2.29 9.55 2.61
CA ASP A 51 -2.93 8.69 3.59
C ASP A 51 -4.25 8.17 3.04
N VAL A 52 -4.40 6.85 3.05
CA VAL A 52 -5.67 6.19 2.73
C VAL A 52 -6.75 6.66 3.71
N ARG A 53 -8.01 6.76 3.27
CA ARG A 53 -9.14 7.13 4.14
C ARG A 53 -9.12 6.37 5.46
N GLY A 54 -9.40 7.06 6.56
CA GLY A 54 -9.37 6.51 7.92
C GLY A 54 -7.98 6.24 8.50
N HIS A 55 -6.91 6.61 7.78
CA HIS A 55 -5.52 6.49 8.21
C HIS A 55 -4.83 7.84 8.28
N GLY A 56 -3.79 7.91 9.09
CA GLY A 56 -2.93 9.08 9.19
C GLY A 56 -3.70 10.36 9.47
N ARG A 57 -3.61 11.33 8.56
CA ARG A 57 -4.29 12.65 8.65
C ARG A 57 -5.45 12.78 7.66
N SER A 58 -5.78 11.73 6.92
CA SER A 58 -6.97 11.70 6.07
C SER A 58 -8.25 11.67 6.90
N ALA A 59 -9.37 12.11 6.30
CA ALA A 59 -10.66 12.12 6.97
C ALA A 59 -11.00 10.73 7.54
N ALA A 60 -11.62 10.74 8.72
CA ALA A 60 -12.14 9.52 9.35
C ALA A 60 -13.14 8.81 8.42
N GLY A 61 -13.12 7.49 8.44
CA GLY A 61 -13.98 6.66 7.62
C GLY A 61 -13.38 5.30 7.37
N THR A 62 -14.12 4.49 6.67
CA THR A 62 -13.66 3.23 6.08
C THR A 62 -14.06 3.21 4.62
N GLY A 63 -13.64 2.19 3.88
CA GLY A 63 -14.03 2.00 2.50
C GLY A 63 -13.68 0.60 2.04
N THR A 64 -14.32 0.17 0.97
CA THR A 64 -13.97 -1.02 0.23
C THR A 64 -12.65 -0.81 -0.53
N ILE A 65 -11.95 -1.86 -0.89
CA ILE A 65 -10.75 -1.76 -1.74
C ILE A 65 -11.12 -1.13 -3.10
N ALA A 66 -12.37 -1.29 -3.56
CA ALA A 66 -12.90 -0.63 -4.75
C ALA A 66 -12.95 0.90 -4.58
N GLU A 67 -13.45 1.40 -3.45
CA GLU A 67 -13.46 2.84 -3.15
C GLU A 67 -12.06 3.41 -2.92
N LEU A 68 -11.11 2.61 -2.44
CA LEU A 68 -9.70 3.01 -2.36
C LEU A 68 -9.09 3.19 -3.76
N ALA A 69 -9.53 2.38 -4.74
CA ALA A 69 -9.14 2.57 -6.13
C ALA A 69 -9.73 3.84 -6.74
N ASP A 70 -10.98 4.21 -6.41
CA ASP A 70 -11.55 5.50 -6.80
C ASP A 70 -10.77 6.68 -6.19
N ASP A 71 -10.34 6.58 -4.94
CA ASP A 71 -9.47 7.57 -4.30
C ASP A 71 -8.13 7.70 -5.05
N LEU A 72 -7.51 6.57 -5.43
CA LEU A 72 -6.28 6.57 -6.22
C LEU A 72 -6.50 7.23 -7.59
N ALA A 73 -7.60 6.91 -8.28
CA ALA A 73 -7.94 7.52 -9.56
C ALA A 73 -8.08 9.05 -9.43
N ALA A 74 -8.70 9.52 -8.34
CA ALA A 74 -8.82 10.95 -8.07
C ALA A 74 -7.47 11.61 -7.76
N VAL A 75 -6.61 10.96 -6.96
CA VAL A 75 -5.23 11.44 -6.71
C VAL A 75 -4.46 11.54 -8.03
N LEU A 76 -4.59 10.56 -8.92
CA LEU A 76 -3.97 10.61 -10.25
C LEU A 76 -4.50 11.79 -11.07
N GLY A 77 -5.82 12.00 -11.10
CA GLY A 77 -6.44 13.08 -11.87
C GLY A 77 -6.08 14.48 -11.34
N GLU A 78 -6.02 14.65 -10.03
CA GLU A 78 -5.80 15.97 -9.41
C GLU A 78 -4.32 16.30 -9.19
N CYS A 79 -3.52 15.29 -8.76
CA CYS A 79 -2.11 15.52 -8.43
C CYS A 79 -1.16 15.20 -9.58
N VAL A 80 -1.56 14.34 -10.53
CA VAL A 80 -0.73 13.94 -11.67
C VAL A 80 -1.57 13.99 -12.96
N PRO A 81 -2.08 15.17 -13.35
CA PRO A 81 -3.00 15.30 -14.48
C PRO A 81 -2.34 14.96 -15.84
N ALA A 82 -1.03 15.01 -15.92
CA ALA A 82 -0.27 14.72 -17.15
C ALA A 82 1.04 13.98 -16.82
N GLY A 83 1.70 13.45 -17.86
CA GLY A 83 2.95 12.72 -17.75
C GLY A 83 2.76 11.24 -17.39
N ARG A 84 3.87 10.53 -17.32
CA ARG A 84 3.92 9.10 -16.96
C ARG A 84 3.85 8.91 -15.45
N VAL A 85 3.37 7.76 -15.03
CA VAL A 85 3.20 7.42 -13.62
C VAL A 85 3.88 6.09 -13.30
N VAL A 86 4.60 6.03 -12.19
CA VAL A 86 4.99 4.78 -11.54
C VAL A 86 4.12 4.59 -10.31
N LEU A 87 3.41 3.47 -10.22
CA LEU A 87 2.57 3.11 -9.07
C LEU A 87 3.34 2.15 -8.17
N ALA A 88 3.54 2.50 -6.91
CA ALA A 88 4.17 1.61 -5.93
C ALA A 88 3.24 1.39 -4.74
N GLY A 89 2.80 0.15 -4.56
CA GLY A 89 1.85 -0.23 -3.50
C GLY A 89 2.43 -1.25 -2.53
N HIS A 90 2.40 -0.89 -1.24
CA HIS A 90 2.73 -1.80 -0.15
C HIS A 90 1.46 -2.46 0.39
N SER A 91 1.40 -3.78 0.44
CA SER A 91 0.29 -4.54 1.05
C SER A 91 -1.07 -4.10 0.48
N LEU A 92 -1.95 -3.49 1.29
CA LEU A 92 -3.22 -2.88 0.86
C LEU A 92 -3.04 -1.93 -0.35
N GLY A 93 -1.95 -1.17 -0.38
CA GLY A 93 -1.66 -0.28 -1.52
C GLY A 93 -1.49 -1.04 -2.84
N GLY A 94 -0.87 -2.23 -2.82
CA GLY A 94 -0.78 -3.10 -3.99
C GLY A 94 -2.16 -3.66 -4.41
N MET A 95 -3.00 -4.00 -3.44
CA MET A 95 -4.38 -4.44 -3.69
C MET A 95 -5.23 -3.31 -4.30
N THR A 96 -5.00 -2.07 -3.85
CA THR A 96 -5.64 -0.87 -4.41
C THR A 96 -5.23 -0.65 -5.87
N ILE A 97 -3.95 -0.86 -6.23
CA ILE A 97 -3.48 -0.79 -7.62
C ILE A 97 -4.16 -1.85 -8.48
N MET A 98 -4.30 -3.09 -7.99
CA MET A 98 -5.02 -4.15 -8.71
C MET A 98 -6.51 -3.83 -8.87
N ALA A 99 -7.15 -3.21 -7.86
CA ALA A 99 -8.52 -2.75 -7.97
C ALA A 99 -8.69 -1.61 -8.98
N LEU A 100 -7.72 -0.69 -9.04
CA LEU A 100 -7.69 0.34 -10.09
C LEU A 100 -7.57 -0.27 -11.48
N ALA A 101 -6.71 -1.28 -11.65
CA ALA A 101 -6.55 -1.99 -12.91
C ALA A 101 -7.84 -2.69 -13.37
N GLU A 102 -8.60 -3.26 -12.42
CA GLU A 102 -9.90 -3.86 -12.68
C GLU A 102 -10.95 -2.83 -13.12
N GLN A 103 -11.01 -1.68 -12.44
CA GLN A 103 -12.08 -0.70 -12.61
C GLN A 103 -11.80 0.32 -13.71
N ARG A 104 -10.54 0.67 -13.91
CA ARG A 104 -10.08 1.77 -14.78
C ARG A 104 -8.85 1.36 -15.58
N PRO A 105 -8.91 0.30 -16.40
CA PRO A 105 -7.76 -0.20 -17.17
C PRO A 105 -7.16 0.89 -18.07
N GLU A 106 -7.96 1.83 -18.56
CA GLU A 106 -7.53 2.96 -19.40
C GLU A 106 -6.52 3.90 -18.71
N LEU A 107 -6.50 3.94 -17.37
CA LEU A 107 -5.52 4.73 -16.64
C LEU A 107 -4.10 4.15 -16.74
N PHE A 108 -4.00 2.87 -17.09
CA PHE A 108 -2.71 2.19 -17.22
C PHE A 108 -1.98 2.51 -18.53
N ASP A 109 -2.62 3.13 -19.51
CA ASP A 109 -1.97 3.63 -20.73
C ASP A 109 -0.82 4.61 -20.44
N ARG A 110 -0.88 5.29 -19.30
CA ARG A 110 0.16 6.22 -18.83
C ARG A 110 1.03 5.68 -17.69
N VAL A 111 0.79 4.46 -17.24
CA VAL A 111 1.60 3.84 -16.19
C VAL A 111 2.85 3.23 -16.81
N SER A 112 4.00 3.81 -16.52
CA SER A 112 5.31 3.35 -17.01
C SER A 112 5.90 2.22 -16.17
N GLY A 113 5.36 1.97 -14.97
CA GLY A 113 5.82 0.89 -14.11
C GLY A 113 4.99 0.69 -12.86
N VAL A 114 5.00 -0.53 -12.35
CA VAL A 114 4.28 -0.94 -11.13
C VAL A 114 5.21 -1.68 -10.17
N ALA A 115 5.21 -1.29 -8.91
CA ALA A 115 5.89 -2.00 -7.83
C ALA A 115 4.86 -2.60 -6.86
N LEU A 116 4.74 -3.92 -6.84
CA LEU A 116 3.88 -4.70 -5.95
C LEU A 116 4.72 -5.21 -4.77
N ILE A 117 4.55 -4.63 -3.60
CA ILE A 117 5.45 -4.80 -2.46
C ILE A 117 4.72 -5.48 -1.30
N ALA A 118 5.14 -6.70 -0.92
CA ALA A 118 4.56 -7.46 0.18
C ALA A 118 3.01 -7.46 0.11
N THR A 119 2.45 -7.86 -1.03
CA THR A 119 1.02 -7.81 -1.32
C THR A 119 0.50 -9.15 -1.88
N SER A 120 -0.79 -9.21 -2.16
CA SER A 120 -1.48 -10.40 -2.67
C SER A 120 -2.54 -10.01 -3.69
N CYS A 121 -2.83 -10.88 -4.64
CA CYS A 121 -4.00 -10.75 -5.52
C CYS A 121 -5.24 -11.50 -5.02
N GLY A 122 -5.16 -12.15 -3.84
CA GLY A 122 -6.28 -12.88 -3.24
C GLY A 122 -5.85 -13.93 -2.22
N ASP A 123 -6.80 -14.75 -1.82
CA ASP A 123 -6.62 -15.92 -0.94
C ASP A 123 -6.00 -15.60 0.44
N LEU A 124 -6.31 -14.42 0.96
CA LEU A 124 -5.94 -14.06 2.33
C LEU A 124 -6.83 -14.83 3.34
N PRO A 125 -6.27 -15.21 4.49
CA PRO A 125 -7.02 -16.01 5.47
C PRO A 125 -8.24 -15.24 5.99
N ALA A 126 -9.35 -15.96 6.14
CA ALA A 126 -10.56 -15.44 6.74
C ALA A 126 -10.29 -14.95 8.17
N GLN A 127 -11.07 -13.96 8.60
CA GLN A 127 -11.02 -13.48 9.98
C GLN A 127 -11.43 -14.59 10.96
N SER A 128 -10.64 -14.76 12.01
CA SER A 128 -11.03 -15.58 13.15
C SER A 128 -12.22 -14.97 13.91
N ALA A 129 -12.93 -15.79 14.70
CA ALA A 129 -14.02 -15.28 15.52
C ALA A 129 -13.58 -14.18 16.51
N VAL A 130 -12.35 -14.27 17.00
CA VAL A 130 -11.75 -13.28 17.90
C VAL A 130 -11.50 -11.96 17.16
N GLU A 131 -10.95 -12.00 15.93
CA GLU A 131 -10.74 -10.80 15.10
C GLU A 131 -12.08 -10.14 14.77
N LYS A 132 -13.12 -10.92 14.41
CA LYS A 132 -14.47 -10.37 14.15
C LYS A 132 -15.08 -9.68 15.37
N LEU A 133 -14.95 -10.30 16.56
CA LEU A 133 -15.46 -9.71 17.80
C LEU A 133 -14.68 -8.43 18.16
N ALA A 134 -13.37 -8.48 18.06
CA ALA A 134 -12.51 -7.31 18.26
C ALA A 134 -12.87 -6.21 17.26
N GLY A 135 -13.02 -6.52 15.97
CA GLY A 135 -13.41 -5.57 14.93
C GLY A 135 -14.74 -4.88 15.22
N ARG A 136 -15.77 -5.62 15.66
CA ARG A 136 -17.07 -5.04 16.07
C ARG A 136 -16.94 -4.08 17.26
N TRP A 137 -16.15 -4.48 18.27
CA TRP A 137 -15.93 -3.64 19.45
C TRP A 137 -15.18 -2.36 19.08
N LEU A 138 -14.25 -2.45 18.16
CA LEU A 138 -13.40 -1.37 17.71
C LEU A 138 -14.11 -0.43 16.73
N GLY A 139 -14.87 -0.98 15.78
CA GLY A 139 -15.65 -0.22 14.82
C GLY A 139 -16.68 0.73 15.45
N GLY A 140 -17.18 0.36 16.65
CA GLY A 140 -18.05 1.22 17.46
C GLY A 140 -17.33 2.34 18.24
N ARG A 141 -15.98 2.42 18.16
CA ARG A 141 -15.15 3.37 18.92
C ARG A 141 -14.14 4.07 18.02
N PRO A 142 -14.58 5.01 17.19
CA PRO A 142 -13.72 5.64 16.17
C PRO A 142 -12.49 6.36 16.75
N GLU A 143 -12.50 6.73 18.03
CA GLU A 143 -11.46 7.55 18.67
C GLU A 143 -10.37 6.76 19.40
N VAL A 144 -10.45 5.42 19.45
CA VAL A 144 -9.45 4.61 20.14
C VAL A 144 -8.25 4.35 19.23
N GLY A 145 -7.21 5.13 19.39
CA GLY A 145 -5.92 4.89 18.75
C GLY A 145 -5.27 3.59 19.26
N PHE A 146 -5.12 2.61 18.37
CA PHE A 146 -4.63 1.26 18.70
C PHE A 146 -3.13 1.14 18.90
N GLY A 147 -2.33 2.11 18.43
CA GLY A 147 -0.88 1.98 18.32
C GLY A 147 -0.18 1.53 19.59
N ARG A 148 -0.63 1.99 20.76
CA ARG A 148 0.00 1.59 22.03
C ARG A 148 -0.31 0.15 22.44
N VAL A 149 -1.48 -0.35 22.05
CA VAL A 149 -1.93 -1.72 22.41
C VAL A 149 -1.36 -2.75 21.44
N LEU A 150 -1.20 -2.38 20.17
CA LEU A 150 -0.70 -3.26 19.10
C LEU A 150 0.83 -3.26 18.94
N ALA A 151 1.54 -2.31 19.55
CA ALA A 151 2.99 -2.17 19.37
C ALA A 151 3.80 -3.47 19.57
N PRO A 152 3.55 -4.30 20.61
CA PRO A 152 4.26 -5.58 20.73
C PRO A 152 3.93 -6.56 19.62
N GLY A 153 2.67 -6.57 19.13
CA GLY A 153 2.22 -7.45 18.03
C GLY A 153 2.80 -7.05 16.69
N LEU A 154 3.06 -5.77 16.45
CA LEU A 154 3.64 -5.28 15.21
C LEU A 154 5.09 -5.75 15.00
N ARG A 155 5.82 -6.10 16.06
CA ARG A 155 7.16 -6.68 15.92
C ARG A 155 7.17 -7.95 15.05
N VAL A 156 6.11 -8.73 15.07
CA VAL A 156 6.01 -10.00 14.31
C VAL A 156 5.89 -9.76 12.80
N THR A 157 5.45 -8.57 12.38
CA THR A 157 5.35 -8.21 10.96
C THR A 157 6.70 -7.84 10.33
N PHE A 158 7.73 -7.62 11.16
CA PHE A 158 9.10 -7.37 10.71
C PHE A 158 9.91 -8.67 10.63
N GLY A 159 10.95 -8.64 9.82
CA GLY A 159 11.90 -9.75 9.70
C GLY A 159 12.91 -9.87 10.85
N HIS A 160 14.09 -10.36 10.51
CA HIS A 160 15.16 -10.61 11.49
C HIS A 160 15.81 -9.30 11.95
N ARG A 161 15.85 -9.08 13.27
CA ARG A 161 16.51 -7.92 13.90
C ARG A 161 16.09 -6.56 13.31
N PRO A 162 14.80 -6.20 13.34
CA PRO A 162 14.38 -4.90 12.87
C PRO A 162 14.97 -3.78 13.73
N ARG A 163 15.11 -2.61 13.15
CA ARG A 163 15.44 -1.41 13.92
C ARG A 163 14.25 -1.08 14.81
N TRP A 164 14.46 -0.94 16.11
CA TRP A 164 13.39 -0.61 17.05
C TRP A 164 12.73 0.75 16.75
N ALA A 165 13.45 1.67 16.12
CA ALA A 165 12.86 2.92 15.63
C ALA A 165 11.75 2.65 14.60
N ASP A 166 11.95 1.68 13.69
CA ASP A 166 10.97 1.34 12.66
C ASP A 166 9.73 0.64 13.26
N VAL A 167 9.95 -0.24 14.25
CA VAL A 167 8.83 -0.87 14.99
C VAL A 167 7.99 0.17 15.73
N ARG A 168 8.65 1.14 16.38
CA ARG A 168 7.94 2.25 17.06
C ARG A 168 7.23 3.17 16.07
N ALA A 169 7.83 3.45 14.90
CA ALA A 169 7.19 4.23 13.85
C ALA A 169 5.93 3.52 13.35
N ALA A 170 6.00 2.22 13.03
CA ALA A 170 4.84 1.44 12.62
C ALA A 170 3.73 1.43 13.71
N ALA A 171 4.10 1.34 14.98
CA ALA A 171 3.15 1.41 16.09
C ALA A 171 2.49 2.80 16.20
N ALA A 172 3.23 3.87 15.94
CA ALA A 172 2.68 5.23 15.94
C ALA A 172 1.69 5.41 14.77
N MET A 173 2.05 4.94 13.55
CA MET A 173 1.17 4.96 12.38
C MET A 173 -0.13 4.18 12.65
N ALA A 174 -0.04 2.98 13.21
CA ALA A 174 -1.21 2.19 13.58
C ALA A 174 -2.11 2.91 14.59
N GLY A 175 -1.52 3.74 15.46
CA GLY A 175 -2.26 4.60 16.39
C GLY A 175 -3.08 5.70 15.73
N ASN A 176 -2.75 6.05 14.49
CA ASN A 176 -3.45 7.06 13.68
C ASN A 176 -4.53 6.44 12.76
N THR A 177 -4.76 5.12 12.87
CA THR A 177 -5.83 4.45 12.13
C THR A 177 -7.11 4.45 12.95
N THR A 178 -8.23 4.87 12.36
CA THR A 178 -9.53 4.84 13.06
C THR A 178 -10.01 3.40 13.28
N GLY A 179 -10.77 3.16 14.35
CA GLY A 179 -11.34 1.83 14.61
C GLY A 179 -12.23 1.31 13.49
N ALA A 180 -12.97 2.20 12.83
CA ALA A 180 -13.81 1.86 11.68
C ALA A 180 -12.96 1.41 10.48
N ALA A 181 -11.89 2.14 10.15
CA ALA A 181 -10.98 1.76 9.07
C ALA A 181 -10.23 0.46 9.39
N PHE A 182 -9.79 0.29 10.65
CA PHE A 182 -9.16 -0.94 11.09
C PHE A 182 -10.05 -2.17 10.84
N ALA A 183 -11.29 -2.13 11.30
CA ALA A 183 -12.22 -3.25 11.19
C ALA A 183 -12.71 -3.47 9.75
N GLY A 184 -13.15 -2.41 9.08
CA GLY A 184 -13.73 -2.49 7.74
C GLY A 184 -12.71 -2.94 6.69
N ILE A 185 -11.51 -2.37 6.69
CA ILE A 185 -10.47 -2.79 5.75
C ILE A 185 -9.99 -4.23 6.04
N ARG A 186 -9.93 -4.65 7.31
CA ARG A 186 -9.59 -6.05 7.61
C ARG A 186 -10.59 -7.04 7.00
N GLU A 187 -11.86 -6.68 6.94
CA GLU A 187 -12.89 -7.49 6.25
C GLU A 187 -12.65 -7.50 4.74
N GLU A 188 -12.43 -6.34 4.14
CA GLU A 188 -12.13 -6.17 2.71
C GLU A 188 -10.90 -6.98 2.25
N LEU A 189 -9.84 -7.04 3.08
CA LEU A 189 -8.66 -7.86 2.80
C LEU A 189 -9.03 -9.34 2.62
N THR A 190 -10.02 -9.85 3.37
CA THR A 190 -10.50 -11.23 3.26
C THR A 190 -11.29 -11.47 1.95
N LEU A 191 -12.01 -10.44 1.49
CA LEU A 191 -12.84 -10.51 0.29
C LEU A 191 -12.05 -10.22 -1.00
N HIS A 192 -10.81 -9.76 -0.87
CA HIS A 192 -9.97 -9.40 -2.01
C HIS A 192 -9.65 -10.61 -2.88
N GLN A 193 -10.10 -10.58 -4.16
CA GLN A 193 -9.85 -11.58 -5.18
C GLN A 193 -9.73 -10.86 -6.53
N ARG A 194 -8.49 -10.55 -6.96
CA ARG A 194 -8.20 -9.72 -8.15
C ARG A 194 -7.06 -10.27 -9.00
N ARG A 195 -6.99 -11.60 -9.09
CA ARG A 195 -5.97 -12.23 -9.93
C ARG A 195 -6.15 -11.88 -11.41
N GLU A 196 -7.40 -11.77 -11.88
CA GLU A 196 -7.71 -11.46 -13.28
C GLU A 196 -7.31 -10.03 -13.67
N ALA A 197 -7.36 -9.09 -12.73
CA ALA A 197 -6.92 -7.71 -12.94
C ALA A 197 -5.42 -7.60 -13.31
N LEU A 198 -4.61 -8.62 -12.98
CA LEU A 198 -3.20 -8.66 -13.35
C LEU A 198 -2.97 -8.70 -14.86
N ALA A 199 -3.97 -9.12 -15.66
CA ALA A 199 -3.88 -9.07 -17.11
C ALA A 199 -3.63 -7.66 -17.65
N VAL A 200 -4.16 -6.62 -16.98
CA VAL A 200 -3.91 -5.21 -17.32
C VAL A 200 -2.44 -4.82 -17.10
N LEU A 201 -1.76 -5.51 -16.20
CA LEU A 201 -0.34 -5.27 -15.88
C LEU A 201 0.63 -6.09 -16.74
N SER A 202 0.15 -6.96 -17.64
CA SER A 202 0.98 -7.90 -18.42
C SER A 202 2.06 -7.20 -19.24
N ASP A 203 1.73 -6.04 -19.80
CA ASP A 203 2.61 -5.24 -20.66
C ASP A 203 3.26 -4.05 -19.92
N VAL A 204 2.94 -3.88 -18.64
CA VAL A 204 3.50 -2.81 -17.80
C VAL A 204 4.76 -3.33 -17.08
N PRO A 205 5.92 -2.67 -17.22
CA PRO A 205 7.11 -2.99 -16.43
C PRO A 205 6.79 -3.12 -14.94
N THR A 206 6.89 -4.32 -14.40
CA THR A 206 6.44 -4.61 -13.03
C THR A 206 7.55 -5.25 -12.20
N VAL A 207 7.66 -4.87 -10.93
CA VAL A 207 8.48 -5.55 -9.94
C VAL A 207 7.61 -6.07 -8.80
N VAL A 208 7.74 -7.35 -8.48
CA VAL A 208 7.12 -8.01 -7.33
C VAL A 208 8.17 -8.19 -6.24
N MET A 209 7.98 -7.59 -5.09
CA MET A 209 8.92 -7.60 -3.97
C MET A 209 8.34 -8.30 -2.75
N ALA A 210 9.05 -9.26 -2.17
CA ALA A 210 8.59 -10.04 -1.01
C ALA A 210 9.68 -10.25 0.04
N GLY A 211 9.30 -10.20 1.31
CA GLY A 211 10.14 -10.62 2.42
C GLY A 211 10.02 -12.13 2.66
N SER A 212 11.16 -12.84 2.83
CA SER A 212 11.12 -14.30 3.04
C SER A 212 10.51 -14.70 4.40
N TRP A 213 10.38 -13.76 5.33
CA TRP A 213 9.77 -13.94 6.65
C TRP A 213 8.46 -13.15 6.80
N ASP A 214 7.84 -12.77 5.71
CA ASP A 214 6.53 -12.13 5.72
C ASP A 214 5.47 -13.11 6.22
N VAL A 215 4.85 -12.77 7.36
CA VAL A 215 3.79 -13.57 7.99
C VAL A 215 2.38 -13.13 7.60
N LEU A 216 2.22 -11.91 7.04
CA LEU A 216 0.93 -11.37 6.62
C LEU A 216 0.58 -11.75 5.18
N THR A 217 1.54 -11.57 4.26
CA THR A 217 1.46 -12.04 2.88
C THR A 217 2.63 -12.97 2.59
N PRO A 218 2.61 -14.21 3.12
CA PRO A 218 3.71 -15.16 2.93
C PRO A 218 4.07 -15.36 1.47
N MET A 219 5.29 -15.85 1.23
CA MET A 219 5.92 -16.04 -0.09
C MET A 219 5.02 -16.68 -1.15
N ARG A 220 4.02 -17.50 -0.74
CA ARG A 220 3.06 -18.08 -1.69
C ARG A 220 2.29 -17.02 -2.47
N HIS A 221 1.91 -15.89 -1.83
CA HIS A 221 1.18 -14.80 -2.50
C HIS A 221 2.04 -14.09 -3.54
N ALA A 222 3.31 -13.82 -3.20
CA ALA A 222 4.23 -13.20 -4.15
C ALA A 222 4.55 -14.12 -5.34
N ARG A 223 4.61 -15.44 -5.12
CA ARG A 223 4.77 -16.43 -6.21
C ARG A 223 3.57 -16.43 -7.14
N VAL A 224 2.34 -16.37 -6.61
CA VAL A 224 1.13 -16.28 -7.44
C VAL A 224 1.13 -15.01 -8.31
N LEU A 225 1.60 -13.88 -7.76
CA LEU A 225 1.77 -12.64 -8.53
C LEU A 225 2.82 -12.81 -9.64
N ALA A 226 3.98 -13.38 -9.32
CA ALA A 226 5.06 -13.61 -10.28
C ALA A 226 4.67 -14.63 -11.38
N GLU A 227 3.91 -15.65 -11.03
CA GLU A 227 3.36 -16.61 -12.00
C GLU A 227 2.33 -15.98 -12.96
N ALA A 228 1.52 -15.05 -12.44
CA ALA A 228 0.54 -14.31 -13.24
C ALA A 228 1.17 -13.18 -14.09
N LEU A 229 2.36 -12.72 -13.71
CA LEU A 229 3.12 -11.66 -14.37
C LEU A 229 4.52 -12.17 -14.76
N PRO A 230 4.66 -13.05 -15.75
CA PRO A 230 5.93 -13.72 -16.06
C PRO A 230 7.03 -12.76 -16.55
N SER A 231 6.69 -11.56 -17.02
CA SER A 231 7.64 -10.50 -17.38
C SER A 231 8.07 -9.65 -16.19
N ALA A 232 7.43 -9.79 -15.02
CA ALA A 232 7.77 -9.00 -13.84
C ALA A 232 9.11 -9.46 -13.22
N GLU A 233 9.88 -8.49 -12.75
CA GLU A 233 11.04 -8.79 -11.90
C GLU A 233 10.54 -9.31 -10.55
N PHE A 234 10.96 -10.51 -10.14
CA PHE A 234 10.60 -11.09 -8.85
C PHE A 234 11.78 -11.01 -7.88
N VAL A 235 11.64 -10.20 -6.82
CA VAL A 235 12.69 -9.90 -5.84
C VAL A 235 12.31 -10.44 -4.47
N ILE A 236 13.15 -11.34 -3.93
CA ILE A 236 13.00 -11.89 -2.59
C ILE A 236 14.06 -11.28 -1.67
N TYR A 237 13.61 -10.66 -0.57
CA TYR A 237 14.52 -10.14 0.46
C TYR A 237 14.71 -11.16 1.58
N PRO A 238 15.89 -11.80 1.68
CA PRO A 238 16.17 -12.78 2.72
C PRO A 238 16.02 -12.16 4.12
N LYS A 239 15.32 -12.89 5.02
CA LYS A 239 15.09 -12.51 6.41
C LYS A 239 14.37 -11.17 6.62
N ALA A 240 13.81 -10.55 5.58
CA ALA A 240 12.91 -9.42 5.71
C ALA A 240 11.48 -9.90 5.95
N GLY A 241 10.70 -9.11 6.65
CA GLY A 241 9.29 -9.36 6.93
C GLY A 241 8.37 -8.62 5.95
N HIS A 242 7.21 -8.22 6.46
CA HIS A 242 6.18 -7.52 5.70
C HIS A 242 6.51 -6.06 5.44
N MET A 243 7.26 -5.41 6.36
CA MET A 243 7.47 -3.96 6.35
C MET A 243 8.64 -3.53 5.43
N LEU A 244 8.66 -4.00 4.18
CA LEU A 244 9.73 -3.76 3.22
C LEU A 244 10.08 -2.29 3.02
N PRO A 245 9.13 -1.34 2.94
CA PRO A 245 9.48 0.09 2.81
C PRO A 245 10.28 0.63 3.99
N LEU A 246 10.15 0.02 5.17
CA LEU A 246 10.93 0.36 6.37
C LEU A 246 12.20 -0.48 6.50
N GLU A 247 12.13 -1.78 6.21
CA GLU A 247 13.22 -2.74 6.40
C GLU A 247 14.28 -2.68 5.29
N ARG A 248 13.88 -2.30 4.08
CA ARG A 248 14.70 -2.32 2.84
C ARG A 248 14.50 -1.06 2.01
N SER A 249 14.34 0.08 2.67
CA SER A 249 13.98 1.36 2.04
C SER A 249 14.85 1.74 0.84
N GLU A 250 16.17 1.55 0.93
CA GLU A 250 17.12 1.86 -0.15
C GLU A 250 16.94 0.93 -1.36
N ASP A 251 16.75 -0.37 -1.13
CA ASP A 251 16.53 -1.34 -2.19
C ASP A 251 15.17 -1.13 -2.86
N VAL A 252 14.12 -0.88 -2.06
CA VAL A 252 12.79 -0.55 -2.55
C VAL A 252 12.82 0.71 -3.40
N ALA A 253 13.50 1.77 -2.93
CA ALA A 253 13.67 3.00 -3.70
C ALA A 253 14.38 2.75 -5.03
N ARG A 254 15.49 1.99 -5.03
CA ARG A 254 16.24 1.67 -6.24
C ARG A 254 15.39 0.94 -7.28
N ARG A 255 14.54 -0.01 -6.84
CA ARG A 255 13.64 -0.74 -7.74
C ARG A 255 12.53 0.15 -8.31
N ILE A 256 11.96 1.03 -7.50
CA ILE A 256 10.97 2.00 -7.97
C ILE A 256 11.62 3.00 -8.93
N ALA A 257 12.82 3.50 -8.61
CA ALA A 257 13.56 4.43 -9.48
C ALA A 257 13.89 3.82 -10.86
N ALA A 258 14.13 2.51 -10.93
CA ALA A 258 14.37 1.82 -12.20
C ALA A 258 13.14 1.75 -13.11
N LEU A 259 11.94 2.03 -12.60
CA LEU A 259 10.68 2.10 -13.35
C LEU A 259 10.35 3.55 -13.78
N MET A 260 11.02 4.54 -13.21
CA MET A 260 10.83 5.96 -13.52
C MET A 260 11.59 6.38 -14.78
#